data_a45c86ff0cc06e3f9fb6ef93cd54ba36
#
_entry.id   a45c86ff0cc06e3f9fb6ef93cd54ba36
#
_cell.length_a   1.000
_cell.length_b   1.000
_cell.length_c   1.000
_cell.angle_alpha   90.00
_cell.angle_beta   90.00
_cell.angle_gamma   90.00
#
_symmetry.space_group_name_H-M   'P 1'
#
loop_
_entity.id
_entity.type
_entity.pdbx_description
1 polymer ?
#
loop_
_entity_poly.entity_id
_entity_poly.type
_entity_poly.pdbx_seq_one_letter_code
_entity_poly.pdbx_strand_id
1 'polypeptide(L)'
;DFPGTDPVLRERWSAELERVGAEALHAVLAERDPAAAAQILPTNGRRVVRALEVVELTGRPFTATMPPHESIYPHVTLIGLDVPRLELDVRLTERVDRMWDDGLLDEVTSLRAVGLDDGATASKAIGYSQAIAQLDGRMTETEAKADTVRATRKFARRQDRLFRSDPRIRWTSSALRGPA
;
A
#
# COMPACT_ATOMS: atom_id res chain seq x y z
N ASP A 1 5.77 19.97 -4.80
CA ASP A 1 6.99 19.19 -5.03
C ASP A 1 7.20 18.20 -3.90
N PHE A 2 7.23 16.93 -4.22
CA PHE A 2 7.61 15.90 -3.27
C PHE A 2 9.16 15.88 -3.21
N PRO A 3 9.77 16.11 -2.05
CA PRO A 3 11.22 16.00 -1.95
C PRO A 3 11.64 14.58 -2.28
N GLY A 4 12.70 14.43 -3.06
CA GLY A 4 13.28 13.15 -3.43
C GLY A 4 13.65 12.30 -2.21
N THR A 5 14.24 11.15 -2.45
CA THR A 5 14.80 10.27 -1.41
C THR A 5 16.32 10.32 -1.52
N ASP A 6 16.99 10.47 -0.38
CA ASP A 6 18.43 10.24 -0.27
C ASP A 6 18.67 8.87 0.36
N PRO A 7 19.25 7.92 -0.40
CA PRO A 7 19.46 6.55 0.10
C PRO A 7 20.37 6.50 1.34
N VAL A 8 21.37 7.39 1.43
CA VAL A 8 22.33 7.41 2.54
C VAL A 8 21.66 7.91 3.81
N LEU A 9 20.90 9.03 3.71
CA LEU A 9 20.14 9.55 4.83
C LEU A 9 19.07 8.57 5.30
N ARG A 10 18.39 7.92 4.34
CA ARG A 10 17.36 6.92 4.66
C ARG A 10 17.94 5.72 5.39
N GLU A 11 19.07 5.20 4.92
CA GLU A 11 19.74 4.07 5.56
C GLU A 11 20.17 4.42 6.98
N ARG A 12 20.78 5.59 7.17
CA ARG A 12 21.18 6.06 8.50
C ARG A 12 20.01 6.15 9.46
N TRP A 13 18.87 6.75 9.05
CA TRP A 13 17.69 6.86 9.90
C TRP A 13 16.99 5.52 10.11
N SER A 14 17.09 4.59 9.15
CA SER A 14 16.57 3.22 9.30
C SER A 14 17.39 2.42 10.29
N ALA A 15 18.72 2.52 10.24
CA ALA A 15 19.60 1.90 11.23
C ALA A 15 19.36 2.47 12.64
N GLU A 16 19.13 3.79 12.75
CA GLU A 16 18.80 4.42 14.02
C GLU A 16 17.43 3.94 14.55
N LEU A 17 16.44 3.77 13.69
CA LEU A 17 15.15 3.16 14.06
C LEU A 17 15.31 1.76 14.65
N GLU A 18 16.17 0.93 14.04
CA GLU A 18 16.46 -0.41 14.54
C GLU A 18 17.17 -0.38 15.90
N ARG A 19 18.06 0.59 16.10
CA ARG A 19 18.87 0.73 17.31
C ARG A 19 18.05 1.23 18.51
N VAL A 20 17.22 2.27 18.35
CA VAL A 20 16.55 2.95 19.47
C VAL A 20 15.05 2.67 19.55
N GLY A 21 14.47 2.12 18.50
CA GLY A 21 13.03 1.89 18.39
C GLY A 21 12.22 3.13 17.93
N ALA A 22 10.97 2.88 17.58
CA ALA A 22 10.13 3.89 16.92
C ALA A 22 9.76 5.06 17.84
N GLU A 23 9.50 4.80 19.12
CA GLU A 23 9.09 5.83 20.09
C GLU A 23 10.23 6.80 20.42
N ALA A 24 11.44 6.28 20.63
CA ALA A 24 12.60 7.11 20.87
C ALA A 24 12.95 7.96 19.63
N LEU A 25 12.88 7.36 18.44
CA LEU A 25 13.11 8.10 17.21
C LEU A 25 12.03 9.17 16.95
N HIS A 26 10.79 8.92 17.37
CA HIS A 26 9.72 9.90 17.32
C HIS A 26 9.97 11.10 18.24
N ALA A 27 10.61 10.91 19.40
CA ALA A 27 11.02 12.00 20.27
C ALA A 27 12.06 12.91 19.57
N VAL A 28 12.99 12.33 18.81
CA VAL A 28 13.94 13.11 17.97
C VAL A 28 13.20 13.91 16.89
N LEU A 29 12.16 13.33 16.29
CA LEU A 29 11.33 14.07 15.34
C LEU A 29 10.59 15.22 16.04
N ALA A 30 10.07 15.01 17.24
CA ALA A 30 9.36 16.04 18.00
C ALA A 30 10.23 17.26 18.33
N GLU A 31 11.53 17.06 18.55
CA GLU A 31 12.49 18.14 18.74
C GLU A 31 12.77 18.93 17.45
N ARG A 32 12.80 18.25 16.30
CA ARG A 32 13.14 18.85 15.00
C ARG A 32 11.94 19.43 14.25
N ASP A 33 10.81 18.75 14.35
CA ASP A 33 9.55 19.13 13.70
C ASP A 33 8.35 18.70 14.59
N PRO A 34 8.00 19.52 15.58
CA PRO A 34 6.89 19.23 16.49
C PRO A 34 5.55 19.07 15.75
N ALA A 35 5.36 19.79 14.64
CA ALA A 35 4.13 19.74 13.87
C ALA A 35 3.96 18.38 13.15
N ALA A 36 5.05 17.85 12.57
CA ALA A 36 5.04 16.52 11.99
C ALA A 36 4.87 15.44 13.06
N ALA A 37 5.55 15.55 14.18
CA ALA A 37 5.44 14.60 15.28
C ALA A 37 4.01 14.51 15.84
N ALA A 38 3.30 15.63 15.95
CA ALA A 38 1.90 15.65 16.38
C ALA A 38 0.95 14.88 15.44
N GLN A 39 1.32 14.68 14.18
CA GLN A 39 0.50 13.99 13.16
C GLN A 39 0.94 12.56 12.88
N ILE A 40 2.11 12.16 13.35
CA ILE A 40 2.68 10.84 13.11
C ILE A 40 2.60 10.04 14.39
N LEU A 41 1.98 8.84 14.32
CA LEU A 41 1.96 7.96 15.48
C LEU A 41 3.38 7.54 15.89
N PRO A 42 3.73 7.56 17.18
CA PRO A 42 5.06 7.16 17.67
C PRO A 42 5.49 5.76 17.24
N THR A 43 4.53 4.85 17.06
CA THR A 43 4.78 3.47 16.62
C THR A 43 5.01 3.34 15.10
N ASN A 44 4.81 4.42 14.33
CA ASN A 44 4.97 4.40 12.87
C ASN A 44 6.42 4.76 12.47
N GLY A 45 7.38 3.90 12.81
CA GLY A 45 8.80 4.12 12.58
C GLY A 45 9.15 4.49 11.13
N ARG A 46 8.51 3.85 10.13
CA ARG A 46 8.76 4.17 8.72
C ARG A 46 8.39 5.62 8.36
N ARG A 47 7.30 6.13 8.93
CA ARG A 47 6.86 7.50 8.69
C ARG A 47 7.72 8.50 9.45
N VAL A 48 8.19 8.13 10.64
CA VAL A 48 9.16 8.92 11.42
C VAL A 48 10.49 9.05 10.67
N VAL A 49 11.04 7.94 10.16
CA VAL A 49 12.26 7.93 9.31
C VAL A 49 12.08 8.84 8.11
N ARG A 50 10.96 8.74 7.40
CA ARG A 50 10.71 9.59 6.23
C ARG A 50 10.61 11.07 6.59
N ALA A 51 10.00 11.41 7.71
CA ALA A 51 9.89 12.78 8.16
C ALA A 51 11.29 13.35 8.50
N LEU A 52 12.11 12.60 9.24
CA LEU A 52 13.48 13.01 9.56
C LEU A 52 14.37 13.16 8.32
N GLU A 53 14.25 12.22 7.37
CA GLU A 53 14.93 12.30 6.07
C GLU A 53 14.58 13.60 5.33
N VAL A 54 13.29 13.93 5.24
CA VAL A 54 12.82 15.13 4.53
C VAL A 54 13.26 16.41 5.24
N VAL A 55 13.13 16.48 6.55
CA VAL A 55 13.57 17.64 7.34
C VAL A 55 15.07 17.87 7.15
N GLU A 56 15.87 16.82 7.16
CA GLU A 56 17.31 16.93 7.00
C GLU A 56 17.74 17.28 5.56
N LEU A 57 17.05 16.66 4.57
CA LEU A 57 17.34 16.89 3.15
C LEU A 57 16.97 18.31 2.70
N THR A 58 15.86 18.84 3.22
CA THR A 58 15.27 20.10 2.71
C THR A 58 15.48 21.30 3.64
N GLY A 59 15.82 21.07 4.90
CA GLY A 59 15.83 22.10 5.95
C GLY A 59 14.44 22.68 6.25
N ARG A 60 13.37 22.03 5.80
CA ARG A 60 11.98 22.49 5.95
C ARG A 60 11.15 21.45 6.71
N PRO A 61 10.10 21.89 7.44
CA PRO A 61 9.20 20.98 8.11
C PRO A 61 8.60 19.94 7.14
N PHE A 62 8.42 18.71 7.65
CA PHE A 62 7.72 17.66 6.93
C PHE A 62 6.21 17.93 6.94
N THR A 63 5.71 18.52 5.87
CA THR A 63 4.27 18.71 5.69
C THR A 63 3.60 17.39 5.35
N ALA A 64 3.16 16.67 6.37
CA ALA A 64 2.47 15.38 6.24
C ALA A 64 0.97 15.54 5.89
N THR A 65 0.55 16.71 5.45
CA THR A 65 -0.82 16.95 5.01
C THR A 65 -1.08 16.27 3.67
N MET A 66 -2.17 15.50 3.61
CA MET A 66 -2.72 15.08 2.32
C MET A 66 -2.96 16.35 1.49
N PRO A 67 -2.60 16.35 0.21
CA PRO A 67 -2.92 17.48 -0.65
C PRO A 67 -4.43 17.75 -0.62
N PRO A 68 -4.87 19.00 -0.73
CA PRO A 68 -6.29 19.33 -0.79
C PRO A 68 -6.94 18.56 -1.94
N HIS A 69 -8.23 18.24 -1.77
CA HIS A 69 -9.03 17.57 -2.79
C HIS A 69 -9.33 18.53 -3.97
N GLU A 70 -8.26 19.04 -4.57
CA GLU A 70 -8.32 19.95 -5.72
C GLU A 70 -7.70 19.28 -6.95
N SER A 71 -8.21 19.61 -8.11
CA SER A 71 -7.63 19.14 -9.38
C SER A 71 -6.88 20.27 -10.07
N ILE A 72 -5.68 19.95 -10.55
CA ILE A 72 -4.91 20.85 -11.42
C ILE A 72 -5.50 20.94 -12.83
N TYR A 73 -6.39 20.00 -13.19
CA TYR A 73 -7.08 20.00 -14.47
C TYR A 73 -8.47 20.62 -14.33
N PRO A 74 -8.90 21.48 -15.25
CA PRO A 74 -10.28 21.96 -15.29
C PRO A 74 -11.24 20.84 -15.71
N HIS A 75 -12.46 20.89 -15.23
CA HIS A 75 -13.54 19.98 -15.66
C HIS A 75 -13.31 18.49 -15.39
N VAL A 76 -12.74 18.15 -14.23
CA VAL A 76 -12.59 16.76 -13.79
C VAL A 76 -13.88 16.23 -13.19
N THR A 77 -14.35 15.08 -13.65
CA THR A 77 -15.44 14.32 -13.03
C THR A 77 -14.87 13.00 -12.48
N LEU A 78 -15.01 12.77 -11.18
CA LEU A 78 -14.63 11.52 -10.52
C LEU A 78 -15.89 10.70 -10.30
N ILE A 79 -15.92 9.47 -10.85
CA ILE A 79 -17.04 8.54 -10.69
C ILE A 79 -16.56 7.35 -9.88
N GLY A 80 -17.22 7.09 -8.73
CA GLY A 80 -17.02 5.89 -7.93
C GLY A 80 -18.09 4.85 -8.26
N LEU A 81 -17.67 3.60 -8.46
CA LEU A 81 -18.61 2.48 -8.62
C LEU A 81 -18.89 1.87 -7.25
N ASP A 82 -20.14 1.97 -6.81
CA ASP A 82 -20.59 1.36 -5.57
C ASP A 82 -21.07 -0.07 -5.84
N VAL A 83 -20.28 -1.04 -5.42
CA VAL A 83 -20.58 -2.46 -5.55
C VAL A 83 -20.98 -3.00 -4.18
N PRO A 84 -22.14 -3.67 -4.04
CA PRO A 84 -22.54 -4.30 -2.79
C PRO A 84 -21.44 -5.22 -2.27
N ARG A 85 -21.15 -5.12 -0.97
CA ARG A 85 -20.00 -5.79 -0.36
C ARG A 85 -20.00 -7.30 -0.58
N LEU A 86 -21.15 -7.94 -0.43
CA LEU A 86 -21.28 -9.40 -0.62
C LEU A 86 -20.96 -9.79 -2.07
N GLU A 87 -21.44 -8.99 -3.03
CA GLU A 87 -21.16 -9.23 -4.44
C GLU A 87 -19.66 -9.04 -4.76
N LEU A 88 -19.04 -7.98 -4.24
CA LEU A 88 -17.61 -7.77 -4.40
C LEU A 88 -16.79 -8.92 -3.81
N ASP A 89 -17.16 -9.40 -2.62
CA ASP A 89 -16.46 -10.50 -1.95
C ASP A 89 -16.55 -11.83 -2.74
N VAL A 90 -17.66 -12.09 -3.43
CA VAL A 90 -17.80 -13.24 -4.35
C VAL A 90 -16.87 -13.06 -5.56
N ARG A 91 -16.96 -11.91 -6.24
CA ARG A 91 -16.12 -11.60 -7.41
C ARG A 91 -14.63 -11.69 -7.12
N LEU A 92 -14.21 -11.26 -5.91
CA LEU A 92 -12.81 -11.34 -5.49
C LEU A 92 -12.36 -12.79 -5.30
N THR A 93 -13.21 -13.64 -4.78
CA THR A 93 -12.91 -15.07 -4.62
C THR A 93 -12.76 -15.74 -5.98
N GLU A 94 -13.73 -15.58 -6.87
CA GLU A 94 -13.67 -16.11 -8.24
C GLU A 94 -12.47 -15.60 -9.04
N ARG A 95 -12.09 -14.33 -8.82
CA ARG A 95 -10.89 -13.76 -9.45
C ARG A 95 -9.63 -14.45 -8.98
N VAL A 96 -9.52 -14.76 -7.68
CA VAL A 96 -8.35 -15.45 -7.13
C VAL A 96 -8.27 -16.86 -7.70
N ASP A 97 -9.37 -17.59 -7.77
CA ASP A 97 -9.38 -18.93 -8.38
C ASP A 97 -8.88 -18.86 -9.83
N ARG A 98 -9.43 -17.95 -10.63
CA ARG A 98 -8.97 -17.75 -12.01
C ARG A 98 -7.48 -17.40 -12.12
N MET A 99 -6.93 -16.60 -11.22
CA MET A 99 -5.49 -16.27 -11.24
C MET A 99 -4.62 -17.53 -11.14
N TRP A 100 -5.00 -18.49 -10.30
CA TRP A 100 -4.30 -19.78 -10.19
C TRP A 100 -4.50 -20.62 -11.44
N ASP A 101 -5.73 -20.71 -11.93
CA ASP A 101 -6.08 -21.50 -13.13
C ASP A 101 -5.40 -20.95 -14.40
N ASP A 102 -5.24 -19.63 -14.49
CA ASP A 102 -4.57 -18.92 -15.60
C ASP A 102 -3.04 -18.97 -15.54
N GLY A 103 -2.45 -19.64 -14.54
CA GLY A 103 -1.01 -19.91 -14.48
C GLY A 103 -0.20 -18.94 -13.63
N LEU A 104 -0.76 -18.34 -12.58
CA LEU A 104 -0.03 -17.44 -11.67
C LEU A 104 1.26 -18.07 -11.11
N LEU A 105 1.27 -19.38 -10.84
CA LEU A 105 2.47 -20.05 -10.31
C LEU A 105 3.59 -20.13 -11.36
N ASP A 106 3.26 -20.36 -12.62
CA ASP A 106 4.24 -20.38 -13.72
C ASP A 106 4.79 -18.99 -13.98
N GLU A 107 3.92 -17.96 -13.92
CA GLU A 107 4.34 -16.56 -14.01
C GLU A 107 5.34 -16.21 -12.89
N VAL A 108 4.99 -16.50 -11.63
CA VAL A 108 5.85 -16.21 -10.48
C VAL A 108 7.16 -17.00 -10.56
N THR A 109 7.12 -18.26 -10.98
CA THR A 109 8.33 -19.08 -11.18
C THR A 109 9.27 -18.45 -12.21
N SER A 110 8.72 -17.99 -13.34
CA SER A 110 9.48 -17.32 -14.38
C SER A 110 10.07 -15.99 -13.91
N LEU A 111 9.32 -15.22 -13.14
CA LEU A 111 9.78 -13.94 -12.59
C LEU A 111 10.84 -14.12 -11.49
N ARG A 112 10.78 -15.19 -10.71
CA ARG A 112 11.83 -15.53 -9.72
C ARG A 112 13.16 -15.80 -10.42
N ALA A 113 13.14 -16.44 -11.56
CA ALA A 113 14.36 -16.71 -12.36
C ALA A 113 15.06 -15.43 -12.83
N VAL A 114 14.36 -14.28 -12.86
CA VAL A 114 14.90 -12.98 -13.27
C VAL A 114 14.97 -11.96 -12.12
N GLY A 115 14.89 -12.41 -10.86
CA GLY A 115 15.17 -11.58 -9.68
C GLY A 115 13.93 -11.01 -8.97
N LEU A 116 12.76 -11.63 -9.10
CA LEU A 116 11.57 -11.19 -8.35
C LEU A 116 11.81 -11.14 -6.83
N ASP A 117 12.54 -12.13 -6.29
CA ASP A 117 12.79 -12.26 -4.85
C ASP A 117 13.65 -11.11 -4.31
N ASP A 118 14.51 -10.51 -5.13
CA ASP A 118 15.37 -9.37 -4.78
C ASP A 118 14.59 -8.04 -4.80
N GLY A 119 13.41 -8.04 -5.40
CA GLY A 119 12.54 -6.86 -5.52
C GLY A 119 11.84 -6.50 -4.22
N ALA A 120 12.10 -5.31 -3.68
CA ALA A 120 11.53 -4.83 -2.42
C ALA A 120 9.99 -4.68 -2.43
N THR A 121 9.36 -4.59 -3.60
CA THR A 121 7.94 -4.28 -3.78
C THR A 121 7.18 -5.38 -4.49
N ALA A 122 7.67 -5.87 -5.62
CA ALA A 122 6.96 -6.82 -6.46
C ALA A 122 6.71 -8.16 -5.75
N SER A 123 7.71 -8.71 -5.07
CA SER A 123 7.59 -9.94 -4.28
C SER A 123 6.55 -9.86 -3.14
N LYS A 124 6.21 -8.65 -2.70
CA LYS A 124 5.22 -8.39 -1.65
C LYS A 124 3.83 -8.05 -2.20
N ALA A 125 3.64 -8.05 -3.50
CA ALA A 125 2.33 -7.83 -4.10
C ALA A 125 1.35 -8.94 -3.68
N ILE A 126 0.08 -8.56 -3.47
CA ILE A 126 -0.97 -9.52 -3.13
C ILE A 126 -1.14 -10.49 -4.31
N GLY A 127 -1.11 -11.76 -4.03
CA GLY A 127 -1.05 -12.85 -4.99
C GLY A 127 0.37 -13.38 -5.16
N TYR A 128 1.34 -12.53 -5.43
CA TYR A 128 2.74 -12.96 -5.61
C TYR A 128 3.35 -13.51 -4.32
N SER A 129 3.19 -12.80 -3.19
CA SER A 129 3.69 -13.27 -1.89
C SER A 129 3.11 -14.61 -1.46
N GLN A 130 1.85 -14.90 -1.79
CA GLN A 130 1.19 -16.16 -1.52
C GLN A 130 1.63 -17.26 -2.50
N ALA A 131 1.77 -16.93 -3.78
CA ALA A 131 2.29 -17.86 -4.78
C ALA A 131 3.73 -18.28 -4.46
N ILE A 132 4.60 -17.34 -4.06
CA ILE A 132 5.95 -17.62 -3.57
C ILE A 132 5.89 -18.56 -2.35
N ALA A 133 5.01 -18.29 -1.38
CA ALA A 133 4.87 -19.13 -0.20
C ALA A 133 4.40 -20.56 -0.54
N GLN A 134 3.55 -20.72 -1.55
CA GLN A 134 3.13 -22.02 -2.07
C GLN A 134 4.28 -22.74 -2.78
N LEU A 135 5.00 -22.05 -3.66
CA LEU A 135 6.16 -22.63 -4.37
C LEU A 135 7.28 -23.07 -3.42
N ASP A 136 7.45 -22.34 -2.31
CA ASP A 136 8.41 -22.69 -1.26
C ASP A 136 7.92 -23.79 -0.30
N GLY A 137 6.71 -24.32 -0.50
CA GLY A 137 6.12 -25.35 0.37
C GLY A 137 5.68 -24.83 1.76
N ARG A 138 5.63 -23.50 1.96
CA ARG A 138 5.19 -22.87 3.22
C ARG A 138 3.67 -22.77 3.34
N MET A 139 2.95 -22.88 2.22
CA MET A 139 1.49 -22.91 2.14
C MET A 139 1.04 -23.97 1.13
N THR A 140 -0.08 -24.60 1.39
CA THR A 140 -0.82 -25.34 0.37
C THR A 140 -1.52 -24.39 -0.59
N GLU A 141 -1.95 -24.85 -1.76
CA GLU A 141 -2.71 -24.04 -2.71
C GLU A 141 -3.98 -23.45 -2.05
N THR A 142 -4.71 -24.26 -1.31
CA THR A 142 -5.92 -23.80 -0.60
C THR A 142 -5.62 -22.66 0.38
N GLU A 143 -4.54 -22.77 1.13
CA GLU A 143 -4.11 -21.73 2.08
C GLU A 143 -3.67 -20.46 1.35
N ALA A 144 -2.89 -20.58 0.27
CA ALA A 144 -2.42 -19.45 -0.52
C ALA A 144 -3.58 -18.68 -1.17
N LYS A 145 -4.55 -19.39 -1.78
CA LYS A 145 -5.78 -18.82 -2.33
C LYS A 145 -6.58 -18.09 -1.23
N ALA A 146 -6.81 -18.75 -0.09
CA ALA A 146 -7.57 -18.18 1.03
C ALA A 146 -6.89 -16.92 1.59
N ASP A 147 -5.57 -16.92 1.72
CA ASP A 147 -4.82 -15.76 2.20
C ASP A 147 -4.87 -14.60 1.18
N THR A 148 -4.78 -14.91 -0.12
CA THR A 148 -4.90 -13.92 -1.19
C THR A 148 -6.28 -13.25 -1.17
N VAL A 149 -7.36 -14.02 -1.03
CA VAL A 149 -8.74 -13.49 -0.88
C VAL A 149 -8.83 -12.58 0.34
N ARG A 150 -8.32 -13.02 1.48
CA ARG A 150 -8.35 -12.24 2.73
C ARG A 150 -7.58 -10.91 2.59
N ALA A 151 -6.38 -10.96 2.01
CA ALA A 151 -5.55 -9.78 1.79
C ALA A 151 -6.22 -8.80 0.81
N THR A 152 -6.81 -9.31 -0.28
CA THR A 152 -7.51 -8.50 -1.28
C THR A 152 -8.76 -7.83 -0.70
N ARG A 153 -9.54 -8.55 0.11
CA ARG A 153 -10.70 -7.99 0.83
C ARG A 153 -10.28 -6.87 1.80
N LYS A 154 -9.15 -7.04 2.50
CA LYS A 154 -8.60 -6.00 3.38
C LYS A 154 -8.14 -4.79 2.57
N PHE A 155 -7.53 -5.00 1.42
CA PHE A 155 -7.12 -3.94 0.51
C PHE A 155 -8.33 -3.17 -0.04
N ALA A 156 -9.35 -3.86 -0.53
CA ALA A 156 -10.59 -3.24 -1.01
C ALA A 156 -11.28 -2.38 0.06
N ARG A 157 -11.30 -2.83 1.33
CA ARG A 157 -11.83 -2.01 2.44
C ARG A 157 -11.04 -0.72 2.67
N ARG A 158 -9.71 -0.76 2.51
CA ARG A 158 -8.88 0.45 2.65
C ARG A 158 -9.13 1.42 1.50
N GLN A 159 -9.26 0.90 0.27
CA GLN A 159 -9.60 1.72 -0.90
C GLN A 159 -10.97 2.38 -0.74
N ASP A 160 -12.00 1.62 -0.36
CA ASP A 160 -13.34 2.14 -0.14
C ASP A 160 -13.33 3.29 0.88
N ARG A 161 -12.67 3.10 2.03
CA ARG A 161 -12.53 4.17 3.04
C ARG A 161 -11.83 5.41 2.51
N LEU A 162 -10.75 5.22 1.73
CA LEU A 162 -9.99 6.32 1.16
C LEU A 162 -10.82 7.10 0.14
N PHE A 163 -11.47 6.41 -0.79
CA PHE A 163 -12.24 7.07 -1.83
C PHE A 163 -13.54 7.70 -1.30
N ARG A 164 -14.17 7.12 -0.27
CA ARG A 164 -15.35 7.72 0.37
C ARG A 164 -15.01 8.99 1.16
N SER A 165 -13.75 9.23 1.49
CA SER A 165 -13.34 10.50 2.12
C SER A 165 -13.16 11.65 1.12
N ASP A 166 -13.17 11.38 -0.18
CA ASP A 166 -13.06 12.41 -1.22
C ASP A 166 -14.46 12.89 -1.65
N PRO A 167 -14.86 14.13 -1.28
CA PRO A 167 -16.21 14.65 -1.56
C PRO A 167 -16.46 14.91 -3.05
N ARG A 168 -15.44 14.89 -3.90
CA ARG A 168 -15.58 15.09 -5.36
C ARG A 168 -16.12 13.86 -6.07
N ILE A 169 -16.04 12.68 -5.44
CA ILE A 169 -16.46 11.44 -6.07
C ILE A 169 -17.99 11.33 -6.07
N ARG A 170 -18.52 11.21 -7.27
CA ARG A 170 -19.93 10.89 -7.49
C ARG A 170 -20.10 9.38 -7.54
N TRP A 171 -20.73 8.82 -6.52
CA TRP A 171 -20.98 7.39 -6.43
C TRP A 171 -22.19 6.98 -7.25
N THR A 172 -22.05 5.92 -8.04
CA THR A 172 -23.14 5.29 -8.79
C THR A 172 -23.16 3.80 -8.52
N SER A 173 -24.37 3.21 -8.43
CA SER A 173 -24.48 1.76 -8.30
C SER A 173 -23.96 1.09 -9.58
N SER A 174 -23.11 0.08 -9.43
CA SER A 174 -22.64 -0.71 -10.55
C SER A 174 -23.74 -1.68 -10.99
N ALA A 175 -24.80 -1.18 -11.60
CA ALA A 175 -25.65 -2.00 -12.46
C ALA A 175 -24.97 -2.17 -13.83
N LEU A 176 -23.67 -2.41 -13.86
CA LEU A 176 -23.00 -2.89 -15.06
C LEU A 176 -23.41 -4.36 -15.25
N ARG A 177 -24.57 -4.54 -15.85
CA ARG A 177 -24.85 -5.77 -16.60
C ARG A 177 -23.70 -5.90 -17.58
N GLY A 178 -22.88 -6.93 -17.41
CA GLY A 178 -21.96 -7.34 -18.44
C GLY A 178 -22.76 -7.58 -19.74
N PRO A 179 -22.12 -7.47 -20.92
CA PRO A 179 -22.77 -7.87 -22.15
C PRO A 179 -23.19 -9.33 -22.01
N ALA A 180 -24.44 -9.59 -22.41
CA ALA A 180 -24.99 -10.94 -22.52
C ALA A 180 -24.20 -11.73 -23.58
#